data_0734adaac11b07420e022b798a0b176b
#
_entry.id   0734adaac11b07420e022b798a0b176b
#
_cell.length_a   1.000
_cell.length_b   1.000
_cell.length_c   1.000
_cell.angle_alpha   90.00
_cell.angle_beta   90.00
_cell.angle_gamma   90.00
#
_symmetry.space_group_name_H-M   'P 1'
#
loop_
_entity.id
_entity.type
_entity.pdbx_description
1 polymer ?
#
loop_
_entity_poly.entity_id
_entity_poly.type
_entity_poly.pdbx_seq_one_letter_code
_entity_poly.pdbx_strand_id
1 'polypeptide(L)'
;MALSSEFGSSSSISHRATHRGMAFLVEALVVLAILMVSLAVFVRLFTSAQLEAVHAKNLSQAVVIATNRAEEFAADPTQVESSTEEGEFTVLCDVKPNPSKDGTLYDATIEVRKDGETLYTLQTSRYLDDDAGSDA
;
A
#
# COMPACT_ATOMS: atom_id res chain seq x y z
N MET A 1 -80.71 -17.73 -44.52
CA MET A 1 -80.27 -16.93 -43.36
C MET A 1 -79.20 -17.64 -42.56
N ALA A 2 -78.00 -17.48 -42.95
CA ALA A 2 -76.89 -18.01 -42.27
C ALA A 2 -76.15 -16.86 -41.57
N LEU A 3 -76.29 -16.79 -40.27
CA LEU A 3 -75.44 -15.94 -39.47
C LEU A 3 -74.25 -16.79 -39.05
N SER A 4 -73.23 -16.82 -39.86
CA SER A 4 -71.95 -17.31 -39.49
C SER A 4 -71.30 -16.34 -38.53
N SER A 5 -71.38 -16.64 -37.27
CA SER A 5 -70.58 -15.99 -36.26
C SER A 5 -69.13 -16.41 -36.44
N GLU A 6 -68.40 -15.64 -37.12
CA GLU A 6 -66.97 -15.66 -37.15
C GLU A 6 -66.43 -15.22 -35.78
N PHE A 7 -66.37 -16.11 -34.84
CA PHE A 7 -65.50 -15.97 -33.67
C PHE A 7 -64.21 -16.72 -33.94
N GLY A 8 -63.44 -16.15 -34.83
CA GLY A 8 -62.10 -16.62 -35.11
C GLY A 8 -61.07 -15.93 -34.21
N SER A 9 -60.62 -16.63 -33.22
CA SER A 9 -59.22 -16.74 -32.83
C SER A 9 -58.45 -15.46 -32.62
N SER A 10 -58.62 -14.88 -31.46
CA SER A 10 -57.65 -13.84 -30.96
C SER A 10 -56.73 -14.33 -29.83
N SER A 11 -56.59 -15.61 -29.66
CA SER A 11 -55.79 -16.13 -28.52
C SER A 11 -54.32 -16.43 -28.84
N SER A 12 -53.88 -16.28 -30.07
CA SER A 12 -52.52 -16.61 -30.44
C SER A 12 -51.51 -15.44 -30.42
N ILE A 13 -51.98 -14.21 -30.21
CA ILE A 13 -51.13 -13.02 -30.24
C ILE A 13 -50.55 -12.68 -28.88
N SER A 14 -51.22 -13.06 -27.78
CA SER A 14 -50.78 -12.74 -26.44
C SER A 14 -49.60 -13.62 -25.96
N HIS A 15 -49.45 -14.83 -26.42
CA HIS A 15 -48.35 -15.70 -26.06
C HIS A 15 -47.00 -15.29 -26.66
N ARG A 16 -46.98 -14.67 -27.82
CA ARG A 16 -45.75 -14.17 -28.44
C ARG A 16 -45.24 -12.92 -27.79
N ALA A 17 -46.13 -12.05 -27.32
CA ALA A 17 -45.75 -10.83 -26.62
C ALA A 17 -45.17 -11.12 -25.23
N THR A 18 -45.68 -12.09 -24.51
CA THR A 18 -45.13 -12.52 -23.21
C THR A 18 -43.78 -13.17 -23.34
N HIS A 19 -43.54 -13.97 -24.36
CA HIS A 19 -42.21 -14.55 -24.60
C HIS A 19 -41.14 -13.51 -24.94
N ARG A 20 -41.46 -12.47 -25.68
CA ARG A 20 -40.58 -11.36 -26.00
C ARG A 20 -40.26 -10.53 -24.74
N GLY A 21 -41.23 -10.27 -23.89
CA GLY A 21 -41.06 -9.57 -22.62
C GLY A 21 -40.20 -10.35 -21.65
N MET A 22 -40.39 -11.68 -21.56
CA MET A 22 -39.53 -12.54 -20.72
C MET A 22 -38.11 -12.63 -21.21
N ALA A 23 -37.87 -12.75 -22.54
CA ALA A 23 -36.54 -12.77 -23.12
C ALA A 23 -35.81 -11.46 -22.85
N PHE A 24 -36.46 -10.33 -22.99
CA PHE A 24 -35.89 -9.03 -22.65
C PHE A 24 -35.56 -8.89 -21.16
N LEU A 25 -36.42 -9.39 -20.28
CA LEU A 25 -36.23 -9.35 -18.85
C LEU A 25 -35.02 -10.21 -18.41
N VAL A 26 -34.87 -11.40 -19.00
CA VAL A 26 -33.72 -12.28 -18.76
C VAL A 26 -32.42 -11.64 -19.26
N GLU A 27 -32.47 -11.05 -20.46
CA GLU A 27 -31.32 -10.32 -21.03
C GLU A 27 -30.92 -9.14 -20.14
N ALA A 28 -31.86 -8.35 -19.66
CA ALA A 28 -31.61 -7.25 -18.73
C ALA A 28 -30.99 -7.74 -17.40
N LEU A 29 -31.47 -8.86 -16.87
CA LEU A 29 -30.89 -9.48 -15.66
C LEU A 29 -29.45 -9.97 -15.86
N VAL A 30 -29.16 -10.57 -17.02
CA VAL A 30 -27.80 -11.02 -17.35
C VAL A 30 -26.86 -9.85 -17.48
N VAL A 31 -27.27 -8.78 -18.19
CA VAL A 31 -26.46 -7.56 -18.32
C VAL A 31 -26.23 -6.92 -16.96
N LEU A 32 -27.25 -6.84 -16.11
CA LEU A 32 -27.11 -6.31 -14.76
C LEU A 32 -26.14 -7.12 -13.91
N ALA A 33 -26.21 -8.46 -13.99
CA ALA A 33 -25.29 -9.35 -13.29
C ALA A 33 -23.84 -9.15 -13.75
N ILE A 34 -23.60 -9.05 -15.04
CA ILE A 34 -22.26 -8.77 -15.60
C ILE A 34 -21.78 -7.40 -15.13
N LEU A 35 -22.63 -6.40 -15.12
CA LEU A 35 -22.29 -5.05 -14.64
C LEU A 35 -21.87 -5.07 -13.17
N MET A 36 -22.61 -5.78 -12.32
CA MET A 36 -22.28 -5.90 -10.88
C MET A 36 -20.96 -6.63 -10.66
N VAL A 37 -20.67 -7.70 -11.38
CA VAL A 37 -19.39 -8.41 -11.30
C VAL A 37 -18.23 -7.50 -11.74
N SER A 38 -18.42 -6.79 -12.85
CA SER A 38 -17.41 -5.83 -13.33
C SER A 38 -17.14 -4.73 -12.32
N LEU A 39 -18.17 -4.16 -11.72
CA LEU A 39 -18.03 -3.14 -10.69
C LEU A 39 -17.29 -3.66 -9.46
N ALA A 40 -17.60 -4.88 -9.01
CA ALA A 40 -16.91 -5.51 -7.89
C ALA A 40 -15.41 -5.69 -8.16
N VAL A 41 -15.03 -6.10 -9.38
CA VAL A 41 -13.63 -6.21 -9.80
C VAL A 41 -12.94 -4.85 -9.80
N PHE A 42 -13.59 -3.80 -10.33
CA PHE A 42 -13.04 -2.45 -10.31
C PHE A 42 -12.79 -1.93 -8.90
N VAL A 43 -13.75 -2.10 -8.00
CA VAL A 43 -13.60 -1.69 -6.59
C VAL A 43 -12.42 -2.41 -5.94
N ARG A 44 -12.27 -3.71 -6.20
CA ARG A 44 -11.17 -4.50 -5.66
C ARG A 44 -9.80 -4.04 -6.17
N LEU A 45 -9.68 -3.76 -7.46
CA LEU A 45 -8.45 -3.24 -8.07
C LEU A 45 -8.11 -1.84 -7.53
N PHE A 46 -9.11 -1.00 -7.36
CA PHE A 46 -8.91 0.36 -6.85
C PHE A 46 -8.46 0.35 -5.39
N THR A 47 -9.03 -0.51 -4.56
CA THR A 47 -8.61 -0.67 -3.16
C THR A 47 -7.18 -1.19 -3.05
N SER A 48 -6.79 -2.17 -3.86
CA SER A 48 -5.40 -2.67 -3.93
C SER A 48 -4.42 -1.56 -4.32
N ALA A 49 -4.75 -0.76 -5.33
CA ALA A 49 -3.89 0.34 -5.78
C ALA A 49 -3.72 1.42 -4.70
N GLN A 50 -4.75 1.71 -3.91
CA GLN A 50 -4.66 2.67 -2.81
C GLN A 50 -3.77 2.15 -1.68
N LEU A 51 -3.89 0.88 -1.30
CA LEU A 51 -3.04 0.27 -0.27
C LEU A 51 -1.56 0.30 -0.68
N GLU A 52 -1.28 0.00 -1.93
CA GLU A 52 0.07 0.04 -2.50
C GLU A 52 0.66 1.46 -2.51
N ALA A 53 -0.15 2.47 -2.85
CA ALA A 53 0.25 3.87 -2.82
C ALA A 53 0.57 4.35 -1.39
N VAL A 54 -0.22 3.96 -0.39
CA VAL A 54 0.05 4.27 1.03
C VAL A 54 1.32 3.59 1.51
N HIS A 55 1.54 2.33 1.14
CA HIS A 55 2.75 1.61 1.50
C HIS A 55 4.00 2.26 0.88
N ALA A 56 3.96 2.62 -0.40
CA ALA A 56 5.04 3.33 -1.08
C ALA A 56 5.34 4.70 -0.44
N LYS A 57 4.32 5.44 -0.03
CA LYS A 57 4.47 6.71 0.68
C LYS A 57 5.15 6.51 2.04
N ASN A 58 4.71 5.55 2.82
CA ASN A 58 5.30 5.23 4.13
C ASN A 58 6.76 4.80 3.98
N LEU A 59 7.07 3.97 3.00
CA LEU A 59 8.43 3.55 2.71
C LEU A 59 9.32 4.74 2.30
N SER A 60 8.84 5.62 1.45
CA SER A 60 9.58 6.84 1.05
C SER A 60 9.88 7.73 2.25
N GLN A 61 8.92 7.93 3.14
CA GLN A 61 9.12 8.69 4.37
C GLN A 61 10.12 8.00 5.31
N ALA A 62 10.03 6.69 5.45
CA ALA A 62 10.96 5.91 6.26
C ALA A 62 12.41 6.02 5.75
N VAL A 63 12.62 6.02 4.44
CA VAL A 63 13.95 6.22 3.83
C VAL A 63 14.51 7.60 4.14
N VAL A 64 13.69 8.66 4.04
CA VAL A 64 14.11 10.02 4.37
C VAL A 64 14.50 10.14 5.84
N ILE A 65 13.69 9.60 6.75
CA ILE A 65 13.96 9.59 8.19
C ILE A 65 15.26 8.83 8.49
N ALA A 66 15.44 7.65 7.91
CA ALA A 66 16.65 6.85 8.09
C ALA A 66 17.90 7.58 7.57
N THR A 67 17.80 8.26 6.43
CA THR A 67 18.89 9.05 5.86
C THR A 67 19.27 10.22 6.75
N ASN A 68 18.29 10.97 7.26
CA ASN A 68 18.53 12.06 8.20
C ASN A 68 19.24 11.56 9.47
N ARG A 69 18.82 10.42 9.98
CA ARG A 69 19.46 9.80 11.16
C ARG A 69 20.87 9.32 10.86
N ALA A 70 21.11 8.81 9.65
CA ALA A 70 22.46 8.44 9.22
C ALA A 70 23.40 9.66 9.09
N GLU A 71 22.89 10.82 8.67
CA GLU A 71 23.64 12.08 8.61
C GLU A 71 23.99 12.58 10.03
N GLU A 72 23.07 12.50 10.99
CA GLU A 72 23.33 12.80 12.40
C GLU A 72 24.42 11.88 12.96
N PHE A 73 24.34 10.58 12.70
CA PHE A 73 25.35 9.61 13.06
C PHE A 73 26.70 9.92 12.41
N ALA A 74 26.71 10.32 11.15
CA ALA A 74 27.92 10.70 10.44
C ALA A 74 28.54 11.98 11.02
N ALA A 75 27.76 12.89 11.57
CA ALA A 75 28.25 14.08 12.25
C ALA A 75 28.89 13.75 13.60
N ASP A 76 28.19 12.98 14.44
CA ASP A 76 28.71 12.55 15.73
C ASP A 76 28.12 11.16 16.12
N PRO A 77 28.86 10.06 15.92
CA PRO A 77 28.39 8.72 16.25
C PRO A 77 28.21 8.45 17.74
N THR A 78 28.71 9.34 18.61
CA THR A 78 28.63 9.17 20.07
C THR A 78 27.37 9.78 20.69
N GLN A 79 26.70 10.69 19.97
CA GLN A 79 25.54 11.43 20.48
C GLN A 79 24.20 11.05 19.86
N VAL A 80 24.15 9.96 19.12
CA VAL A 80 22.90 9.50 18.49
C VAL A 80 22.00 8.81 19.51
N GLU A 81 20.76 9.25 19.61
CA GLU A 81 19.76 8.61 20.46
C GLU A 81 19.40 7.21 19.96
N SER A 82 19.30 6.26 20.86
CA SER A 82 18.99 4.85 20.53
C SER A 82 17.55 4.65 20.07
N SER A 83 16.63 5.52 20.46
CA SER A 83 15.23 5.48 20.06
C SER A 83 14.64 6.87 20.01
N THR A 84 14.00 7.20 18.91
CA THR A 84 13.33 8.50 18.70
C THR A 84 12.00 8.27 18.01
N GLU A 85 10.99 9.05 18.39
CA GLU A 85 9.71 9.07 17.70
C GLU A 85 9.62 10.27 16.77
N GLU A 86 9.34 10.03 15.49
CA GLU A 86 9.10 11.06 14.48
C GLU A 86 7.71 10.89 13.87
N GLY A 87 6.71 11.62 14.40
CA GLY A 87 5.33 11.49 13.99
C GLY A 87 4.75 10.11 14.28
N GLU A 88 4.41 9.36 13.25
CA GLU A 88 3.88 8.00 13.34
C GLU A 88 4.99 6.92 13.25
N PHE A 89 6.26 7.34 13.12
CA PHE A 89 7.38 6.43 12.96
C PHE A 89 8.22 6.36 14.23
N THR A 90 8.67 5.16 14.56
CA THR A 90 9.65 4.91 15.60
C THR A 90 10.99 4.60 14.94
N VAL A 91 12.01 5.34 15.28
CA VAL A 91 13.37 5.17 14.76
C VAL A 91 14.23 4.55 15.86
N LEU A 92 14.79 3.39 15.58
CA LEU A 92 15.73 2.70 16.45
C LEU A 92 17.12 2.79 15.84
N CYS A 93 18.10 3.19 16.63
CA CYS A 93 19.50 3.27 16.23
C CYS A 93 20.36 2.44 17.17
N ASP A 94 20.92 1.36 16.67
CA ASP A 94 21.87 0.51 17.41
C ASP A 94 23.28 0.81 16.92
N VAL A 95 24.10 1.42 17.79
CA VAL A 95 25.48 1.79 17.48
C VAL A 95 26.42 0.86 18.21
N LYS A 96 27.31 0.20 17.48
CA LYS A 96 28.34 -0.70 18.01
C LYS A 96 29.73 -0.12 17.76
N PRO A 97 30.46 0.26 18.82
CA PRO A 97 31.85 0.66 18.70
C PRO A 97 32.77 -0.56 18.52
N ASN A 98 33.65 -0.46 17.54
CA ASN A 98 34.68 -1.44 17.25
C ASN A 98 36.06 -0.76 17.39
N PRO A 99 36.72 -0.85 18.58
CA PRO A 99 37.97 -0.18 18.79
C PRO A 99 39.12 -0.83 17.98
N SER A 100 39.95 0.00 17.37
CA SER A 100 41.17 -0.37 16.64
C SER A 100 42.40 0.33 17.27
N LYS A 101 43.60 0.09 16.72
CA LYS A 101 44.83 0.68 17.23
C LYS A 101 44.94 2.19 17.06
N ASP A 102 44.33 2.71 16.02
CA ASP A 102 44.48 4.10 15.59
C ASP A 102 43.13 4.89 15.65
N GLY A 103 42.08 4.26 16.16
CA GLY A 103 40.76 4.89 16.25
C GLY A 103 39.64 3.87 16.50
N THR A 104 38.42 4.33 16.44
CA THR A 104 37.23 3.48 16.67
C THR A 104 36.32 3.51 15.46
N LEU A 105 35.99 2.33 14.95
CA LEU A 105 34.94 2.17 13.93
C LEU A 105 33.60 2.02 14.63
N TYR A 106 32.67 2.89 14.30
CA TYR A 106 31.29 2.81 14.76
C TYR A 106 30.40 2.25 13.66
N ASP A 107 29.73 1.15 13.96
CA ASP A 107 28.74 0.54 13.08
C ASP A 107 27.35 0.87 13.62
N ALA A 108 26.50 1.43 12.79
CA ALA A 108 25.13 1.79 13.14
C ALA A 108 24.12 1.01 12.28
N THR A 109 23.13 0.47 12.94
CA THR A 109 21.94 -0.09 12.30
C THR A 109 20.75 0.78 12.68
N ILE A 110 20.14 1.41 11.68
CA ILE A 110 19.00 2.30 11.82
C ILE A 110 17.76 1.59 11.28
N GLU A 111 16.79 1.35 12.15
CA GLU A 111 15.51 0.76 11.80
C GLU A 111 14.39 1.79 11.93
N VAL A 112 13.59 1.95 10.88
CA VAL A 112 12.38 2.78 10.91
C VAL A 112 11.16 1.86 10.94
N ARG A 113 10.35 2.01 11.97
CA ARG A 113 9.14 1.22 12.23
C ARG A 113 7.90 2.11 12.23
N LYS A 114 6.80 1.53 11.80
CA LYS A 114 5.46 2.10 11.93
C LYS A 114 4.50 1.00 12.39
N ASP A 115 3.69 1.27 13.41
CA ASP A 115 2.74 0.31 13.99
C ASP A 115 3.37 -1.04 14.39
N GLY A 116 4.65 -1.01 14.84
CA GLY A 116 5.40 -2.21 15.21
C GLY A 116 6.03 -2.98 14.06
N GLU A 117 5.78 -2.59 12.81
CA GLU A 117 6.37 -3.20 11.61
C GLU A 117 7.60 -2.41 11.15
N THR A 118 8.71 -3.12 10.86
CA THR A 118 9.91 -2.51 10.30
C THR A 118 9.70 -2.24 8.81
N LEU A 119 9.71 -0.96 8.43
CA LEU A 119 9.53 -0.52 7.04
C LEU A 119 10.86 -0.43 6.29
N TYR A 120 11.90 0.01 6.98
CA TYR A 120 13.21 0.22 6.38
C TYR A 120 14.33 0.03 7.40
N THR A 121 15.44 -0.55 6.94
CA THR A 121 16.66 -0.72 7.73
C THR A 121 17.86 -0.22 6.94
N LEU A 122 18.63 0.68 7.53
CA LEU A 122 19.85 1.23 6.98
C LEU A 122 21.03 0.86 7.85
N GLN A 123 22.09 0.37 7.23
CA GLN A 123 23.37 0.13 7.91
C GLN A 123 24.42 1.11 7.42
N THR A 124 25.13 1.72 8.33
CA THR A 124 26.21 2.67 8.02
C THR A 124 27.34 2.51 9.04
N SER A 125 28.53 2.93 8.64
CA SER A 125 29.71 2.88 9.49
C SER A 125 30.47 4.17 9.40
N ARG A 126 31.08 4.57 10.54
CA ARG A 126 31.97 5.73 10.60
C ARG A 126 33.21 5.41 11.43
N TYR A 127 34.35 5.76 10.88
CA TYR A 127 35.62 5.68 11.58
C TYR A 127 35.96 7.05 12.19
N LEU A 128 36.29 7.04 13.49
CA LEU A 128 36.85 8.20 14.18
C LEU A 128 38.28 7.90 14.57
N ASP A 129 39.19 8.74 14.12
CA ASP A 129 40.61 8.74 14.51
C ASP A 129 40.76 9.27 15.93
N ASP A 130 41.52 8.56 16.77
CA ASP A 130 41.84 9.02 18.12
C ASP A 130 42.78 10.25 18.13
N ASP A 131 43.47 10.49 17.02
CA ASP A 131 44.36 11.64 16.82
C ASP A 131 43.67 12.94 16.40
N ALA A 132 42.41 12.91 16.01
CA ALA A 132 41.65 14.10 15.54
C ALA A 132 41.32 15.11 16.68
N GLY A 133 41.57 14.77 17.92
CA GLY A 133 41.35 15.63 19.09
C GLY A 133 42.62 16.33 19.64
N SER A 134 43.78 16.15 19.03
CA SER A 134 45.06 16.60 19.56
C SER A 134 45.60 17.92 18.95
N ASP A 135 44.93 18.48 17.94
CA ASP A 135 45.26 19.75 17.32
C ASP A 135 44.27 20.86 17.69
N ALA A 136 44.29 21.24 18.92
CA ALA A 136 43.66 22.46 19.38
C ALA A 136 44.55 23.21 20.34
#